data_ef2b8b6a0692538db5c27fac25451652
#
_entry.id   ef2b8b6a0692538db5c27fac25451652
#
_cell.length_a   1.000
_cell.length_b   1.000
_cell.length_c   1.000
_cell.angle_alpha   90.00
_cell.angle_beta   90.00
_cell.angle_gamma   90.00
#
_symmetry.space_group_name_H-M   'P 1'
#
loop_
_entity.id
_entity.type
_entity.pdbx_description
1 polymer ?
#
loop_
_entity_poly.entity_id
_entity_poly.type
_entity_poly.pdbx_seq_one_letter_code
_entity_poly.pdbx_strand_id
1 'polypeptide(L)'
;VGSEMCIRDRLDRILFVLPKSREVSKWTNRDDDGEKTSLAAKRWEKILNKVLALDYNAETEGDGMEEQIAHVLSMNSEAKEYFFSWWNEKVERINQIEDDADVDSREMKHPAHVARLALIIQVLRYASDESHLQFVDLVSVKAAIRLNDYFEDSYIRIRSFVADNTCEEPPKILLSLLPNTFDTKTAIAAGKELQNISERTVMNYLRELCHSRLLKKSKAGHYEKLVYESSKYSMNEKESSTQNYNE
;
A
#
# COMPACT_ATOMS: atom_id res chain seq x y z
N VAL A 1 23.88 14.63 4.44
CA VAL A 1 22.51 14.84 4.97
C VAL A 1 21.50 15.03 3.83
N GLY A 2 21.88 15.66 2.68
CA GLY A 2 20.94 15.88 1.57
C GLY A 2 20.55 14.64 0.74
N SER A 3 21.41 13.59 0.70
CA SER A 3 21.16 12.42 -0.18
C SER A 3 20.16 11.43 0.40
N GLU A 4 20.13 11.21 1.71
CA GLU A 4 19.21 10.24 2.35
C GLU A 4 17.77 10.71 2.37
N MET A 5 17.52 12.00 2.65
CA MET A 5 16.17 12.57 2.55
C MET A 5 15.61 12.50 1.13
N CYS A 6 16.46 12.72 0.11
CA CYS A 6 16.05 12.65 -1.29
C CYS A 6 15.71 11.22 -1.73
N ILE A 7 16.41 10.21 -1.20
CA ILE A 7 16.13 8.79 -1.46
C ILE A 7 14.81 8.35 -0.80
N ARG A 8 14.57 8.76 0.45
CA ARG A 8 13.30 8.45 1.16
C ARG A 8 12.10 9.04 0.44
N ASP A 9 12.12 10.34 0.08
CA ASP A 9 11.00 10.97 -0.65
C ASP A 9 10.72 10.30 -2.00
N ARG A 10 11.73 9.75 -2.67
CA ARG A 10 11.54 8.97 -3.90
C ARG A 10 10.87 7.62 -3.63
N LEU A 11 11.29 6.89 -2.60
CA LEU A 11 10.69 5.61 -2.23
C LEU A 11 9.22 5.76 -1.81
N ASP A 12 8.88 6.86 -1.14
CA ASP A 12 7.51 7.16 -0.71
C ASP A 12 6.54 7.39 -1.89
N ARG A 13 7.07 7.62 -3.09
CA ARG A 13 6.29 7.79 -4.33
C ARG A 13 6.15 6.51 -5.16
N ILE A 14 6.83 5.43 -4.77
CA ILE A 14 6.79 4.16 -5.49
C ILE A 14 5.63 3.31 -4.95
N LEU A 15 4.81 2.81 -5.85
CA LEU A 15 3.76 1.84 -5.54
C LEU A 15 4.35 0.42 -5.63
N PHE A 16 4.50 -0.22 -4.47
CA PHE A 16 5.07 -1.56 -4.38
C PHE A 16 4.00 -2.62 -4.54
N VAL A 17 4.34 -3.71 -5.22
CA VAL A 17 3.50 -4.89 -5.39
C VAL A 17 4.24 -6.10 -4.85
N LEU A 18 3.63 -6.80 -3.88
CA LEU A 18 4.14 -8.06 -3.35
C LEU A 18 3.00 -9.09 -3.31
N PRO A 19 2.91 -9.99 -4.31
CA PRO A 19 1.90 -11.03 -4.34
C PRO A 19 1.96 -11.92 -3.10
N LYS A 20 0.79 -12.32 -2.56
CA LYS A 20 0.71 -13.17 -1.35
C LYS A 20 1.11 -14.63 -1.60
N SER A 21 1.00 -15.11 -2.82
CA SER A 21 1.37 -16.48 -3.19
C SER A 21 2.18 -16.52 -4.48
N ARG A 22 3.06 -17.51 -4.57
CA ARG A 22 3.76 -17.89 -5.78
C ARG A 22 3.22 -19.24 -6.24
N GLU A 23 2.03 -19.28 -6.77
CA GLU A 23 1.60 -20.45 -7.51
C GLU A 23 2.26 -20.42 -8.88
N VAL A 24 3.17 -21.35 -9.09
CA VAL A 24 3.78 -21.55 -10.40
C VAL A 24 2.90 -22.52 -11.16
N SER A 25 2.21 -22.04 -12.16
CA SER A 25 1.41 -22.90 -13.06
C SER A 25 2.31 -23.84 -13.84
N LYS A 26 1.90 -25.10 -13.95
CA LYS A 26 2.58 -26.04 -14.87
C LYS A 26 2.33 -25.57 -16.30
N TRP A 27 3.37 -25.60 -17.09
CA TRP A 27 3.24 -25.36 -18.52
C TRP A 27 2.39 -26.48 -19.13
N THR A 28 1.30 -26.12 -19.74
CA THR A 28 0.43 -27.05 -20.47
C THR A 28 0.52 -26.72 -21.95
N ASN A 29 0.75 -27.72 -22.76
CA ASN A 29 0.74 -27.58 -24.21
C ASN A 29 -0.73 -27.57 -24.73
N ARG A 30 -1.53 -26.61 -24.25
CA ARG A 30 -2.92 -26.44 -24.66
C ARG A 30 -2.98 -25.30 -25.67
N ASP A 31 -3.21 -25.66 -26.94
CA ASP A 31 -3.47 -24.71 -28.03
C ASP A 31 -4.74 -23.87 -27.82
N ASP A 32 -5.62 -24.27 -26.89
CA ASP A 32 -6.87 -23.58 -26.54
C ASP A 32 -6.69 -22.20 -25.90
N ASP A 33 -5.52 -21.89 -25.33
CA ASP A 33 -5.27 -20.60 -24.70
C ASP A 33 -5.00 -19.48 -25.73
N GLY A 34 -4.66 -19.83 -26.97
CA GLY A 34 -4.33 -18.87 -28.02
C GLY A 34 -5.51 -17.98 -28.43
N GLU A 35 -6.71 -18.54 -28.53
CA GLU A 35 -7.90 -17.79 -28.93
C GLU A 35 -8.38 -16.84 -27.82
N LYS A 36 -8.37 -17.27 -26.56
CA LYS A 36 -8.73 -16.43 -25.40
C LYS A 36 -7.71 -15.32 -25.21
N THR A 37 -6.42 -15.62 -25.34
CA THR A 37 -5.34 -14.63 -25.27
C THR A 37 -5.46 -13.61 -26.38
N SER A 38 -5.77 -14.06 -27.63
CA SER A 38 -6.02 -13.16 -28.78
C SER A 38 -7.23 -12.25 -28.54
N LEU A 39 -8.30 -12.76 -27.95
CA LEU A 39 -9.48 -11.95 -27.62
C LEU A 39 -9.20 -10.91 -26.53
N ALA A 40 -8.46 -11.29 -25.47
CA ALA A 40 -8.05 -10.37 -24.43
C ALA A 40 -7.12 -9.28 -24.97
N ALA A 41 -6.16 -9.64 -25.84
CA ALA A 41 -5.27 -8.70 -26.48
C ALA A 41 -6.04 -7.69 -27.37
N LYS A 42 -7.00 -8.16 -28.18
CA LYS A 42 -7.86 -7.29 -29.00
C LYS A 42 -8.71 -6.33 -28.16
N ARG A 43 -9.25 -6.79 -27.03
CA ARG A 43 -9.99 -5.93 -26.09
C ARG A 43 -9.08 -4.86 -25.51
N TRP A 44 -7.87 -5.24 -25.08
CA TRP A 44 -6.88 -4.31 -24.56
C TRP A 44 -6.44 -3.29 -25.60
N GLU A 45 -6.19 -3.72 -26.81
CA GLU A 45 -5.87 -2.83 -27.95
C GLU A 45 -6.99 -1.81 -28.21
N LYS A 46 -8.27 -2.25 -28.18
CA LYS A 46 -9.42 -1.34 -28.29
C LYS A 46 -9.42 -0.28 -27.18
N ILE A 47 -9.16 -0.69 -25.93
CA ILE A 47 -9.09 0.23 -24.77
C ILE A 47 -7.96 1.25 -25.00
N LEU A 48 -6.75 0.78 -25.34
CA LEU A 48 -5.62 1.66 -25.58
C LEU A 48 -5.88 2.66 -26.71
N ASN A 49 -6.42 2.20 -27.84
CA ASN A 49 -6.76 3.07 -28.97
C ASN A 49 -7.79 4.13 -28.56
N LYS A 50 -8.77 3.79 -27.72
CA LYS A 50 -9.76 4.75 -27.23
C LYS A 50 -9.15 5.77 -26.27
N VAL A 51 -8.20 5.37 -25.42
CA VAL A 51 -7.44 6.29 -24.57
C VAL A 51 -6.54 7.21 -25.39
N LEU A 52 -5.84 6.67 -26.40
CA LEU A 52 -4.96 7.47 -27.26
C LEU A 52 -5.73 8.43 -28.18
N ALA A 53 -6.99 8.12 -28.49
CA ALA A 53 -7.89 8.99 -29.25
C ALA A 53 -8.54 10.10 -28.41
N LEU A 54 -8.26 10.16 -27.09
CA LEU A 54 -8.68 11.29 -26.27
C LEU A 54 -7.95 12.54 -26.77
N ASP A 55 -8.73 13.46 -27.35
CA ASP A 55 -8.20 14.70 -27.89
C ASP A 55 -7.90 15.64 -26.71
N TYR A 56 -6.64 15.90 -26.49
CA TYR A 56 -6.17 16.93 -25.60
C TYR A 56 -6.12 18.23 -26.42
N ASN A 57 -7.29 18.83 -26.64
CA ASN A 57 -7.37 20.08 -27.39
C ASN A 57 -6.51 21.15 -26.71
N ALA A 58 -5.41 21.52 -27.37
CA ALA A 58 -4.72 22.75 -27.09
C ALA A 58 -5.63 23.90 -27.52
N GLU A 59 -6.27 24.58 -26.60
CA GLU A 59 -6.88 25.86 -26.90
C GLU A 59 -5.74 26.87 -27.10
N THR A 60 -5.53 27.29 -28.32
CA THR A 60 -4.60 28.37 -28.68
C THR A 60 -5.21 29.69 -28.25
N GLU A 61 -4.88 30.22 -27.07
CA GLU A 61 -5.06 31.63 -26.79
C GLU A 61 -3.94 32.43 -27.47
N GLY A 62 -4.36 33.33 -28.32
CA GLY A 62 -3.70 34.15 -29.31
C GLY A 62 -2.45 34.91 -28.91
N ASP A 63 -1.31 34.27 -28.80
CA ASP A 63 0.02 34.89 -28.93
C ASP A 63 1.12 33.89 -29.37
N GLY A 64 0.77 32.90 -30.18
CA GLY A 64 1.74 32.07 -30.89
C GLY A 64 2.53 31.04 -30.06
N MET A 65 2.32 30.93 -28.76
CA MET A 65 2.75 29.80 -27.95
C MET A 65 1.55 28.89 -27.70
N GLU A 66 1.59 27.66 -28.22
CA GLU A 66 0.62 26.62 -27.93
C GLU A 66 0.78 26.19 -26.45
N GLU A 67 0.07 26.85 -25.55
CA GLU A 67 -0.05 26.36 -24.19
C GLU A 67 -1.05 25.18 -24.19
N GLN A 68 -0.55 23.98 -23.94
CA GLN A 68 -1.40 22.79 -23.76
C GLN A 68 -2.17 22.95 -22.42
N ILE A 69 -3.42 23.38 -22.52
CA ILE A 69 -4.31 23.47 -21.33
C ILE A 69 -4.71 22.05 -20.96
N ALA A 70 -4.27 21.61 -19.76
CA ALA A 70 -4.63 20.30 -19.25
C ALA A 70 -6.15 20.20 -19.02
N HIS A 71 -6.79 19.17 -19.57
CA HIS A 71 -8.19 18.90 -19.30
C HIS A 71 -8.37 18.39 -17.85
N VAL A 72 -9.08 19.15 -17.02
CA VAL A 72 -9.27 18.87 -15.59
C VAL A 72 -10.59 18.13 -15.38
N LEU A 73 -10.52 16.89 -14.89
CA LEU A 73 -11.66 16.11 -14.44
C LEU A 73 -11.86 16.27 -12.93
N SER A 74 -12.98 16.88 -12.54
CA SER A 74 -13.36 17.01 -11.13
C SER A 74 -14.08 15.74 -10.64
N MET A 75 -14.02 15.47 -9.34
CA MET A 75 -14.87 14.45 -8.70
C MET A 75 -16.30 14.99 -8.60
N ASN A 76 -17.31 14.11 -8.80
CA ASN A 76 -18.69 14.45 -8.48
C ASN A 76 -18.87 14.59 -6.95
N SER A 77 -20.00 15.14 -6.49
CA SER A 77 -20.22 15.45 -5.08
C SER A 77 -20.08 14.21 -4.18
N GLU A 78 -20.65 13.09 -4.58
CA GLU A 78 -20.61 11.83 -3.81
C GLU A 78 -19.20 11.28 -3.70
N ALA A 79 -18.43 11.25 -4.81
CA ALA A 79 -17.05 10.82 -4.84
C ALA A 79 -16.15 11.71 -3.97
N LYS A 80 -16.37 13.03 -4.03
CA LYS A 80 -15.62 14.02 -3.26
C LYS A 80 -15.87 13.87 -1.77
N GLU A 81 -17.12 13.72 -1.36
CA GLU A 81 -17.50 13.49 0.04
C GLU A 81 -16.86 12.21 0.59
N TYR A 82 -16.94 11.11 -0.16
CA TYR A 82 -16.32 9.84 0.21
C TYR A 82 -14.81 9.95 0.32
N PHE A 83 -14.15 10.61 -0.64
CA PHE A 83 -12.70 10.83 -0.61
C PHE A 83 -12.27 11.68 0.61
N PHE A 84 -13.01 12.72 0.94
CA PHE A 84 -12.71 13.57 2.10
C PHE A 84 -12.94 12.81 3.42
N SER A 85 -14.02 12.02 3.55
CA SER A 85 -14.26 11.19 4.73
C SER A 85 -13.11 10.23 4.96
N TRP A 86 -12.71 9.49 3.92
CA TRP A 86 -11.57 8.58 3.98
C TRP A 86 -10.26 9.27 4.41
N TRP A 87 -9.98 10.46 3.86
CA TRP A 87 -8.77 11.19 4.22
C TRP A 87 -8.83 11.75 5.64
N ASN A 88 -9.95 12.30 6.05
CA ASN A 88 -10.13 12.85 7.39
C ASN A 88 -9.95 11.79 8.48
N GLU A 89 -10.43 10.57 8.27
CA GLU A 89 -10.18 9.45 9.19
C GLU A 89 -8.67 9.12 9.30
N LYS A 90 -7.92 9.22 8.20
CA LYS A 90 -6.45 9.06 8.24
C LYS A 90 -5.78 10.21 8.99
N VAL A 91 -6.19 11.45 8.74
CA VAL A 91 -5.67 12.65 9.43
C VAL A 91 -5.91 12.58 10.94
N GLU A 92 -7.09 12.16 11.38
CA GLU A 92 -7.38 11.97 12.81
C GLU A 92 -6.43 10.98 13.47
N ARG A 93 -6.12 9.86 12.78
CA ARG A 93 -5.13 8.88 13.27
C ARG A 93 -3.71 9.44 13.30
N ILE A 94 -3.30 10.19 12.28
CA ILE A 94 -1.98 10.82 12.21
C ILE A 94 -1.82 11.82 13.34
N ASN A 95 -2.83 12.66 13.60
CA ASN A 95 -2.80 13.68 14.65
C ASN A 95 -2.77 13.10 16.08
N GLN A 96 -3.06 11.81 16.26
CA GLN A 96 -2.93 11.13 17.54
C GLN A 96 -1.49 10.64 17.81
N ILE A 97 -0.60 10.74 16.84
CA ILE A 97 0.81 10.36 16.99
C ILE A 97 1.53 11.55 17.65
N GLU A 98 2.03 11.33 18.89
CA GLU A 98 2.65 12.39 19.69
C GLU A 98 4.03 12.85 19.20
N ASP A 99 4.74 12.02 18.41
CA ASP A 99 6.07 12.34 17.91
C ASP A 99 6.04 12.40 16.37
N ASP A 100 6.31 13.58 15.81
CA ASP A 100 6.34 13.80 14.36
C ASP A 100 7.34 12.87 13.64
N ALA A 101 8.39 12.40 14.33
CA ALA A 101 9.33 11.44 13.78
C ALA A 101 8.72 10.05 13.54
N ASP A 102 7.61 9.72 14.20
CA ASP A 102 6.88 8.46 14.04
C ASP A 102 5.85 8.51 12.88
N VAL A 103 5.55 9.71 12.35
CA VAL A 103 4.67 9.87 11.20
C VAL A 103 5.38 9.42 9.92
N ASP A 104 4.76 8.47 9.21
CA ASP A 104 5.29 8.05 7.92
C ASP A 104 5.02 9.11 6.85
N SER A 105 6.08 9.72 6.32
CA SER A 105 5.99 10.70 5.22
C SER A 105 5.21 10.19 4.02
N ARG A 106 5.17 8.87 3.82
CA ARG A 106 4.39 8.19 2.80
C ARG A 106 2.88 8.36 2.99
N GLU A 107 2.39 8.38 4.25
CA GLU A 107 0.96 8.58 4.52
C GLU A 107 0.46 9.91 3.95
N MET A 108 1.29 10.94 3.97
CA MET A 108 0.97 12.25 3.40
C MET A 108 0.90 12.26 1.86
N LYS A 109 1.38 11.20 1.19
CA LYS A 109 1.32 11.06 -0.28
C LYS A 109 0.06 10.30 -0.74
N HIS A 110 -0.64 9.60 0.16
CA HIS A 110 -1.81 8.79 -0.19
C HIS A 110 -2.92 9.56 -0.92
N PRO A 111 -3.29 10.80 -0.53
CA PRO A 111 -4.33 11.53 -1.26
C PRO A 111 -3.98 11.75 -2.72
N ALA A 112 -2.72 12.10 -3.00
CA ALA A 112 -2.24 12.30 -4.36
C ALA A 112 -2.20 10.98 -5.16
N HIS A 113 -1.84 9.86 -4.52
CA HIS A 113 -1.87 8.54 -5.15
C HIS A 113 -3.29 8.12 -5.48
N VAL A 114 -4.22 8.24 -4.53
CA VAL A 114 -5.63 7.89 -4.72
C VAL A 114 -6.27 8.77 -5.81
N ALA A 115 -6.01 10.07 -5.82
CA ALA A 115 -6.56 10.96 -6.85
C ALA A 115 -6.08 10.55 -8.26
N ARG A 116 -4.78 10.25 -8.42
CA ARG A 116 -4.21 9.79 -9.71
C ARG A 116 -4.77 8.43 -10.12
N LEU A 117 -4.87 7.47 -9.20
CA LEU A 117 -5.43 6.16 -9.46
C LEU A 117 -6.90 6.25 -9.83
N ALA A 118 -7.69 7.10 -9.14
CA ALA A 118 -9.10 7.33 -9.44
C ALA A 118 -9.29 7.88 -10.86
N LEU A 119 -8.43 8.83 -11.27
CA LEU A 119 -8.44 9.36 -12.64
C LEU A 119 -8.11 8.27 -13.66
N ILE A 120 -7.05 7.49 -13.45
CA ILE A 120 -6.67 6.39 -14.34
C ILE A 120 -7.79 5.36 -14.45
N ILE A 121 -8.40 4.97 -13.34
CA ILE A 121 -9.51 4.00 -13.32
C ILE A 121 -10.72 4.57 -14.07
N GLN A 122 -11.05 5.86 -13.88
CA GLN A 122 -12.16 6.50 -14.58
C GLN A 122 -11.94 6.49 -16.11
N VAL A 123 -10.73 6.83 -16.55
CA VAL A 123 -10.37 6.82 -17.99
C VAL A 123 -10.44 5.40 -18.56
N LEU A 124 -9.92 4.40 -17.85
CA LEU A 124 -9.97 3.01 -18.28
C LEU A 124 -11.41 2.47 -18.35
N ARG A 125 -12.26 2.82 -17.38
CA ARG A 125 -13.68 2.45 -17.38
C ARG A 125 -14.43 3.13 -18.54
N TYR A 126 -14.14 4.38 -18.81
CA TYR A 126 -14.64 5.04 -20.01
C TYR A 126 -14.19 4.33 -21.30
N ALA A 127 -12.92 3.98 -21.39
CA ALA A 127 -12.38 3.30 -22.55
C ALA A 127 -12.96 1.89 -22.74
N SER A 128 -13.39 1.24 -21.66
CA SER A 128 -14.08 -0.06 -21.65
C SER A 128 -15.59 0.03 -21.89
N ASP A 129 -16.14 1.22 -22.16
CA ASP A 129 -17.59 1.47 -22.31
C ASP A 129 -18.40 1.23 -21.02
N GLU A 130 -17.75 1.29 -19.81
CA GLU A 130 -18.37 1.06 -18.51
C GLU A 130 -18.79 2.35 -17.79
N SER A 131 -18.30 3.49 -18.22
CA SER A 131 -18.61 4.79 -17.62
C SER A 131 -18.43 5.95 -18.61
N HIS A 132 -18.73 7.17 -18.15
CA HIS A 132 -18.52 8.42 -18.87
C HIS A 132 -17.22 9.12 -18.45
N LEU A 133 -16.79 10.16 -19.19
CA LEU A 133 -15.59 10.96 -18.92
C LEU A 133 -15.93 12.42 -18.56
N GLN A 134 -17.07 12.67 -17.89
CA GLN A 134 -17.47 14.02 -17.48
C GLN A 134 -16.92 14.39 -16.11
N PHE A 135 -16.79 13.41 -15.23
CA PHE A 135 -16.24 13.54 -13.88
C PHE A 135 -15.71 12.20 -13.38
N VAL A 136 -14.92 12.21 -12.31
CA VAL A 136 -14.51 11.01 -11.58
C VAL A 136 -15.64 10.61 -10.64
N ASP A 137 -16.18 9.41 -10.81
CA ASP A 137 -17.31 8.89 -10.04
C ASP A 137 -16.86 8.15 -8.75
N LEU A 138 -17.83 7.87 -7.88
CA LEU A 138 -17.62 7.16 -6.62
C LEU A 138 -17.01 5.76 -6.80
N VAL A 139 -17.37 5.06 -7.88
CA VAL A 139 -16.87 3.69 -8.14
C VAL A 139 -15.36 3.74 -8.39
N SER A 140 -14.91 4.71 -9.16
CA SER A 140 -13.48 4.92 -9.44
C SER A 140 -12.70 5.33 -8.20
N VAL A 141 -13.26 6.19 -7.34
CA VAL A 141 -12.63 6.58 -6.08
C VAL A 141 -12.53 5.41 -5.10
N LYS A 142 -13.59 4.62 -4.92
CA LYS A 142 -13.57 3.41 -4.08
C LYS A 142 -12.54 2.38 -4.56
N ALA A 143 -12.47 2.17 -5.87
CA ALA A 143 -11.49 1.26 -6.46
C ALA A 143 -10.05 1.76 -6.26
N ALA A 144 -9.82 3.06 -6.38
CA ALA A 144 -8.52 3.69 -6.15
C ALA A 144 -8.06 3.57 -4.69
N ILE A 145 -8.96 3.78 -3.72
CA ILE A 145 -8.66 3.61 -2.29
C ILE A 145 -8.29 2.16 -2.00
N ARG A 146 -9.06 1.18 -2.47
CA ARG A 146 -8.74 -0.25 -2.31
C ARG A 146 -7.38 -0.62 -2.91
N LEU A 147 -7.04 -0.05 -4.06
CA LEU A 147 -5.76 -0.28 -4.71
C LEU A 147 -4.61 0.38 -3.94
N ASN A 148 -4.83 1.57 -3.38
CA ASN A 148 -3.87 2.22 -2.50
C ASN A 148 -3.61 1.40 -1.24
N ASP A 149 -4.65 0.86 -0.60
CA ASP A 149 -4.51 0.00 0.58
C ASP A 149 -3.71 -1.27 0.27
N TYR A 150 -3.90 -1.87 -0.92
CA TYR A 150 -3.10 -3.00 -1.39
C TYR A 150 -1.61 -2.64 -1.55
N PHE A 151 -1.29 -1.45 -2.09
CA PHE A 151 0.08 -0.98 -2.21
C PHE A 151 0.70 -0.66 -0.85
N GLU A 152 -0.09 -0.14 0.09
CA GLU A 152 0.33 0.11 1.47
C GLU A 152 0.69 -1.20 2.18
N ASP A 153 -0.18 -2.20 2.12
CA ASP A 153 0.08 -3.54 2.64
C ASP A 153 1.35 -4.16 2.03
N SER A 154 1.52 -4.03 0.72
CA SER A 154 2.69 -4.54 0.01
C SER A 154 3.98 -3.84 0.47
N TYR A 155 3.93 -2.53 0.67
CA TYR A 155 5.04 -1.75 1.17
C TYR A 155 5.43 -2.14 2.61
N ILE A 156 4.45 -2.28 3.50
CA ILE A 156 4.68 -2.72 4.89
C ILE A 156 5.37 -4.09 4.90
N ARG A 157 4.89 -5.03 4.09
CA ARG A 157 5.48 -6.37 3.97
C ARG A 157 6.91 -6.35 3.43
N ILE A 158 7.19 -5.56 2.41
CA ILE A 158 8.55 -5.40 1.86
C ILE A 158 9.47 -4.78 2.91
N ARG A 159 9.01 -3.77 3.62
CA ARG A 159 9.80 -3.13 4.66
C ARG A 159 10.09 -4.05 5.82
N SER A 160 9.11 -4.81 6.29
CA SER A 160 9.35 -5.80 7.35
C SER A 160 10.37 -6.85 6.89
N PHE A 161 10.27 -7.33 5.65
CA PHE A 161 11.25 -8.26 5.09
C PHE A 161 12.66 -7.67 5.00
N VAL A 162 12.80 -6.42 4.56
CA VAL A 162 14.10 -5.73 4.50
C VAL A 162 14.64 -5.48 5.90
N ALA A 163 13.80 -4.98 6.82
CA ALA A 163 14.19 -4.74 8.21
C ALA A 163 14.60 -6.03 8.93
N ASP A 164 13.93 -7.13 8.65
CA ASP A 164 14.26 -8.47 9.18
C ASP A 164 15.65 -8.94 8.75
N ASN A 165 16.13 -8.52 7.59
CA ASN A 165 17.47 -8.82 7.11
C ASN A 165 18.53 -7.80 7.51
N THR A 166 18.15 -6.60 7.98
CA THR A 166 19.08 -5.49 8.28
C THR A 166 19.18 -5.15 9.77
N CYS A 167 18.20 -5.57 10.59
CA CYS A 167 18.23 -5.35 12.03
C CYS A 167 19.23 -6.28 12.72
N GLU A 168 19.92 -5.81 13.75
CA GLU A 168 20.84 -6.61 14.55
C GLU A 168 20.10 -7.72 15.32
N GLU A 169 20.79 -8.85 15.58
CA GLU A 169 20.20 -10.00 16.28
C GLU A 169 19.66 -9.69 17.70
N PRO A 170 20.37 -8.93 18.58
CA PRO A 170 19.88 -8.68 19.92
C PRO A 170 18.52 -7.97 20.00
N PRO A 171 18.21 -6.93 19.21
CA PRO A 171 16.88 -6.33 19.12
C PRO A 171 15.80 -7.31 18.65
N LYS A 172 16.10 -8.19 17.68
CA LYS A 172 15.16 -9.21 17.19
C LYS A 172 14.83 -10.25 18.25
N ILE A 173 15.81 -10.68 19.01
CA ILE A 173 15.59 -11.61 20.12
C ILE A 173 14.65 -10.98 21.14
N LEU A 174 14.86 -9.72 21.53
CA LEU A 174 13.95 -9.00 22.40
C LEU A 174 12.54 -8.93 21.80
N LEU A 175 12.44 -8.57 20.49
CA LEU A 175 11.17 -8.48 19.80
C LEU A 175 10.39 -9.80 19.81
N SER A 176 11.08 -10.95 19.65
CA SER A 176 10.43 -12.27 19.63
C SER A 176 9.72 -12.63 20.95
N LEU A 177 10.23 -12.11 22.07
CA LEU A 177 9.69 -12.37 23.42
C LEU A 177 8.52 -11.47 23.79
N LEU A 178 8.34 -10.36 23.09
CA LEU A 178 7.29 -9.39 23.40
C LEU A 178 5.95 -9.81 22.77
N PRO A 179 4.80 -9.48 23.38
CA PRO A 179 3.49 -9.67 22.75
C PRO A 179 3.30 -8.71 21.56
N ASN A 180 2.21 -8.88 20.79
CA ASN A 180 1.93 -8.04 19.63
C ASN A 180 1.73 -6.56 19.98
N THR A 181 1.17 -6.30 21.16
CA THR A 181 1.03 -4.96 21.74
C THR A 181 1.59 -4.98 23.16
N PHE A 182 2.42 -4.00 23.51
CA PHE A 182 3.07 -3.95 24.81
C PHE A 182 3.43 -2.51 25.20
N ASP A 183 3.73 -2.33 26.48
CA ASP A 183 4.25 -1.06 27.00
C ASP A 183 5.76 -1.13 27.28
N THR A 184 6.36 0.04 27.54
CA THR A 184 7.79 0.15 27.86
C THR A 184 8.19 -0.71 29.07
N LYS A 185 7.28 -0.85 30.08
CA LYS A 185 7.57 -1.63 31.28
C LYS A 185 7.70 -3.11 30.97
N THR A 186 6.80 -3.62 30.13
CA THR A 186 6.85 -5.01 29.64
C THR A 186 8.15 -5.29 28.88
N ALA A 187 8.58 -4.35 28.00
CA ALA A 187 9.82 -4.50 27.27
C ALA A 187 11.06 -4.52 28.18
N ILE A 188 11.09 -3.66 29.20
CA ILE A 188 12.17 -3.62 30.19
C ILE A 188 12.20 -4.91 31.01
N ALA A 189 11.05 -5.43 31.44
CA ALA A 189 10.95 -6.69 32.18
C ALA A 189 11.49 -7.86 31.32
N ALA A 190 11.07 -7.97 30.05
CA ALA A 190 11.56 -8.97 29.12
C ALA A 190 13.09 -8.87 28.89
N GLY A 191 13.63 -7.66 28.74
CA GLY A 191 15.06 -7.44 28.61
C GLY A 191 15.87 -7.85 29.85
N LYS A 192 15.34 -7.66 31.06
CA LYS A 192 15.95 -8.11 32.32
C LYS A 192 15.97 -9.63 32.44
N GLU A 193 14.88 -10.30 32.04
CA GLU A 193 14.79 -11.77 32.06
C GLU A 193 15.73 -12.43 31.06
N LEU A 194 15.90 -11.83 29.87
CA LEU A 194 16.67 -12.44 28.79
C LEU A 194 18.19 -12.49 29.07
N GLN A 195 18.80 -11.37 29.36
CA GLN A 195 20.25 -11.24 29.52
C GLN A 195 20.66 -10.16 30.55
N ASN A 196 19.78 -9.80 31.46
CA ASN A 196 19.97 -8.71 32.40
C ASN A 196 20.33 -7.38 31.69
N ILE A 197 19.69 -7.12 30.57
CA ILE A 197 19.92 -5.94 29.73
C ILE A 197 19.46 -4.68 30.47
N SER A 198 20.29 -3.61 30.41
CA SER A 198 19.96 -2.34 31.05
C SER A 198 18.72 -1.69 30.40
N GLU A 199 17.95 -0.93 31.18
CA GLU A 199 16.79 -0.17 30.66
C GLU A 199 17.19 0.75 29.49
N ARG A 200 18.36 1.38 29.57
CA ARG A 200 18.89 2.24 28.49
C ARG A 200 19.09 1.44 27.21
N THR A 201 19.61 0.24 27.29
CA THR A 201 19.84 -0.64 26.13
C THR A 201 18.51 -1.10 25.54
N VAL A 202 17.54 -1.47 26.37
CA VAL A 202 16.18 -1.82 25.90
C VAL A 202 15.55 -0.63 25.16
N MET A 203 15.67 0.58 25.69
CA MET A 203 15.16 1.78 25.02
C MET A 203 15.84 2.05 23.67
N ASN A 204 17.15 1.76 23.56
CA ASN A 204 17.85 1.85 22.28
C ASN A 204 17.35 0.80 21.29
N TYR A 205 17.13 -0.45 21.73
CA TYR A 205 16.56 -1.51 20.89
C TYR A 205 15.14 -1.17 20.42
N LEU A 206 14.29 -0.61 21.28
CA LEU A 206 12.96 -0.16 20.87
C LEU A 206 13.02 0.96 19.82
N ARG A 207 13.97 1.92 19.95
CA ARG A 207 14.16 2.96 18.92
C ARG A 207 14.65 2.35 17.60
N GLU A 208 15.59 1.42 17.64
CA GLU A 208 16.08 0.72 16.46
C GLU A 208 14.98 -0.07 15.77
N LEU A 209 14.17 -0.82 16.54
CA LEU A 209 13.02 -1.55 16.03
C LEU A 209 11.94 -0.63 15.44
N CYS A 210 11.71 0.54 16.04
CA CYS A 210 10.83 1.57 15.45
C CYS A 210 11.44 2.17 14.18
N HIS A 211 12.75 2.47 14.18
CA HIS A 211 13.44 2.98 13.01
C HIS A 211 13.43 1.97 11.85
N SER A 212 13.63 0.69 12.16
CA SER A 212 13.51 -0.44 11.21
C SER A 212 12.05 -0.77 10.88
N ARG A 213 11.09 -0.12 11.51
CA ARG A 213 9.64 -0.33 11.35
C ARG A 213 9.18 -1.77 11.59
N LEU A 214 9.84 -2.46 12.48
CA LEU A 214 9.35 -3.71 13.08
C LEU A 214 8.37 -3.42 14.23
N LEU A 215 8.43 -2.21 14.78
CA LEU A 215 7.49 -1.70 15.79
C LEU A 215 6.89 -0.36 15.34
N LYS A 216 5.64 -0.14 15.73
CA LYS A 216 4.94 1.14 15.69
C LYS A 216 4.67 1.60 17.11
N LYS A 217 4.99 2.87 17.43
CA LYS A 217 4.57 3.51 18.66
C LYS A 217 3.14 4.00 18.49
N SER A 218 2.21 3.44 19.25
CA SER A 218 0.78 3.79 19.15
C SER A 218 0.41 4.99 20.02
N LYS A 219 1.10 5.19 21.15
CA LYS A 219 1.04 6.34 22.07
C LYS A 219 2.26 6.32 22.97
N ALA A 220 2.43 7.35 23.82
CA ALA A 220 3.57 7.42 24.73
C ALA A 220 3.77 6.12 25.52
N GLY A 221 4.94 5.50 25.31
CA GLY A 221 5.32 4.27 25.99
C GLY A 221 4.58 3.00 25.59
N HIS A 222 3.77 3.01 24.53
CA HIS A 222 3.07 1.84 24.01
C HIS A 222 3.50 1.55 22.56
N TYR A 223 3.70 0.26 22.27
CA TYR A 223 4.22 -0.23 21.02
C TYR A 223 3.37 -1.37 20.47
N GLU A 224 3.33 -1.48 19.14
CA GLU A 224 2.65 -2.54 18.40
C GLU A 224 3.62 -3.14 17.39
N LYS A 225 3.67 -4.48 17.32
CA LYS A 225 4.48 -5.18 16.31
C LYS A 225 3.86 -5.01 14.93
N LEU A 226 4.67 -4.55 13.99
CA LEU A 226 4.31 -4.51 12.57
C LEU A 226 4.66 -5.82 11.83
N VAL A 227 4.85 -6.90 12.59
CA VAL A 227 5.16 -8.22 12.03
C VAL A 227 3.91 -8.78 11.37
N TYR A 228 3.97 -8.98 10.08
CA TYR A 228 2.96 -9.70 9.33
C TYR A 228 3.07 -11.19 9.71
N GLU A 229 2.14 -11.69 10.52
CA GLU A 229 2.05 -13.14 10.76
C GLU A 229 1.71 -13.85 9.46
N SER A 230 2.74 -14.39 8.81
CA SER A 230 2.60 -15.31 7.68
C SER A 230 1.93 -16.64 8.06
N SER A 231 1.62 -16.85 9.35
CA SER A 231 1.15 -18.13 9.89
C SER A 231 -0.36 -18.29 10.04
N LYS A 232 -1.17 -17.22 9.90
CA LYS A 232 -2.64 -17.36 10.06
C LYS A 232 -3.38 -17.95 8.86
N TYR A 233 -2.72 -18.08 7.70
CA TYR A 233 -3.38 -18.58 6.49
C TYR A 233 -3.08 -20.07 6.17
N SER A 234 -2.23 -20.76 6.93
CA SER A 234 -1.91 -22.17 6.67
C SER A 234 -2.79 -23.18 7.43
N MET A 235 -3.68 -22.75 8.32
CA MET A 235 -4.51 -23.69 9.12
C MET A 235 -5.96 -23.86 8.64
N ASN A 236 -6.49 -23.00 7.78
CA ASN A 236 -7.89 -23.12 7.33
C ASN A 236 -8.09 -23.88 6.00
N GLU A 237 -7.02 -24.33 5.34
CA GLU A 237 -7.16 -25.12 4.09
C GLU A 237 -7.16 -26.64 4.30
N LYS A 238 -6.97 -27.14 5.52
CA LYS A 238 -6.98 -28.60 5.78
C LYS A 238 -8.32 -29.17 6.21
N GLU A 239 -9.34 -28.35 6.45
CA GLU A 239 -10.66 -28.87 6.86
C GLU A 239 -11.73 -28.88 5.76
N SER A 240 -11.47 -28.34 4.55
CA SER A 240 -12.46 -28.33 3.46
C SER A 240 -12.24 -29.35 2.34
N SER A 241 -11.19 -30.18 2.41
CA SER A 241 -10.89 -31.14 1.35
C SER A 241 -11.16 -32.60 1.69
N THR A 242 -11.93 -32.90 2.77
CA THR A 242 -12.25 -34.29 3.16
C THR A 242 -13.74 -34.63 3.09
N GLN A 243 -14.55 -33.86 2.39
CA GLN A 243 -15.94 -34.26 2.05
C GLN A 243 -16.15 -34.04 0.55
N ASN A 244 -16.02 -35.08 -0.24
CA ASN A 244 -16.77 -35.43 -1.46
C ASN A 244 -15.92 -36.31 -2.39
N TYR A 245 -15.70 -37.57 -1.98
CA TYR A 245 -15.53 -38.70 -2.89
C TYR A 245 -16.20 -39.92 -2.24
N ASN A 246 -17.52 -40.00 -2.37
CA ASN A 246 -18.31 -41.21 -2.33
C ASN A 246 -19.75 -40.83 -2.72
N GLU A 247 -20.02 -40.91 -4.04
CA GLU A 247 -21.23 -41.44 -4.65
C GLU A 247 -21.01 -41.47 -6.16
#